data_58238a73626754b2c484df0ed305944b
#
_entry.id   58238a73626754b2c484df0ed305944b
#
_cell.length_a   1.000
_cell.length_b   1.000
_cell.length_c   1.000
_cell.angle_alpha   90.00
_cell.angle_beta   90.00
_cell.angle_gamma   90.00
#
_symmetry.space_group_name_H-M   'P 1'
#
loop_
_entity.id
_entity.type
_entity.pdbx_description
1 polymer ?
#
loop_
_entity_poly.entity_id
_entity_poly.type
_entity_poly.pdbx_seq_one_letter_code
_entity_poly.pdbx_strand_id
1 'polypeptide(L)'
;MLEAQASCASLTSISSALSSTSINSTPISNIKIASINLFNFIEPPLAYYDFENIYSHGQWQKKCQWLSEFLAHRQPDIIGFQEVFSPEPLKRIASEQGLVHFAVIDEPTLVSDYIYRSPVVALASRYPIIEVSSVEPDSHLVAAMGLSSEFAFSRKVLRATVEMPYIGKCDYYVVHFKSKRAGLALESKPLGQEEGTGSASCIKLHAETQLLTEQALGRWASTMQRGAEAALLFNGILVRRQTSKYPVIVMGDFNDSLSMGALDALTIQGDSIHSGDIKAAGLGHLSDAALAGVFAQYQLQDAYELFIEANLRENLHTNTAYYKEHRPATHYYGPKGSVLDYILLSSEFDASHGRSLAQVVDYQTCDRHLVRPEYERDAYSTDHAPVVVALALRR
;
A
#
# COMPACT_ATOMS: atom_id res chain seq x y z
N MET A 1 -55.34 -84.24 1.15
CA MET A 1 -54.59 -84.44 -0.09
C MET A 1 -54.74 -83.23 -1.00
N LEU A 2 -53.64 -82.72 -1.47
CA LEU A 2 -53.48 -81.75 -2.54
C LEU A 2 -53.69 -80.26 -2.20
N GLU A 3 -52.62 -79.73 -2.20
CA GLU A 3 -52.03 -78.40 -2.33
C GLU A 3 -52.66 -77.49 -3.40
N ALA A 4 -52.80 -76.24 -3.11
CA ALA A 4 -53.00 -75.16 -4.07
C ALA A 4 -52.03 -74.03 -3.76
N GLN A 5 -51.04 -73.87 -4.63
CA GLN A 5 -50.11 -72.79 -4.61
C GLN A 5 -50.75 -71.49 -5.10
N ALA A 6 -50.61 -70.42 -4.33
CA ALA A 6 -50.97 -69.07 -4.73
C ALA A 6 -49.72 -68.32 -5.25
N SER A 7 -49.80 -67.88 -6.49
CA SER A 7 -48.81 -67.04 -7.18
C SER A 7 -48.83 -65.60 -6.63
N CYS A 8 -47.72 -65.13 -6.18
CA CYS A 8 -47.57 -63.74 -5.77
C CYS A 8 -46.97 -62.91 -6.94
N ALA A 9 -47.72 -61.96 -7.45
CA ALA A 9 -47.29 -61.04 -8.49
C ALA A 9 -46.43 -59.93 -7.86
N SER A 10 -45.20 -59.81 -8.32
CA SER A 10 -44.25 -58.76 -7.96
C SER A 10 -44.58 -57.47 -8.64
N LEU A 11 -44.86 -56.42 -7.85
CA LEU A 11 -44.86 -55.02 -8.30
C LEU A 11 -43.43 -54.51 -8.37
N THR A 12 -42.90 -54.27 -9.55
CA THR A 12 -41.65 -53.60 -9.82
C THR A 12 -41.88 -52.08 -9.67
N SER A 13 -41.33 -51.48 -8.60
CA SER A 13 -41.21 -50.05 -8.43
C SER A 13 -40.07 -49.51 -9.28
N ILE A 14 -40.40 -48.63 -10.24
CA ILE A 14 -39.44 -47.86 -11.03
C ILE A 14 -38.95 -46.73 -10.13
N SER A 15 -37.74 -46.90 -9.58
CA SER A 15 -37.01 -45.83 -8.90
C SER A 15 -36.33 -44.97 -9.96
N SER A 16 -36.87 -43.77 -10.23
CA SER A 16 -36.17 -42.76 -11.03
C SER A 16 -35.00 -42.22 -10.28
N ALA A 17 -33.78 -42.64 -10.67
CA ALA A 17 -32.54 -42.05 -10.22
C ALA A 17 -32.42 -40.62 -10.76
N LEU A 18 -32.75 -39.64 -9.94
CA LEU A 18 -32.31 -38.25 -10.12
C LEU A 18 -30.81 -38.20 -9.89
N SER A 19 -30.02 -38.25 -10.96
CA SER A 19 -28.60 -37.93 -10.92
C SER A 19 -28.47 -36.43 -10.60
N SER A 20 -28.18 -36.12 -9.34
CA SER A 20 -27.68 -34.81 -8.95
C SER A 20 -26.33 -34.61 -9.59
N THR A 21 -26.29 -33.93 -10.74
CA THR A 21 -25.06 -33.31 -11.27
C THR A 21 -24.63 -32.28 -10.24
N SER A 22 -23.66 -32.67 -9.40
CA SER A 22 -22.87 -31.72 -8.62
C SER A 22 -22.16 -30.83 -9.62
N ILE A 23 -22.64 -29.57 -9.75
CA ILE A 23 -21.90 -28.53 -10.41
C ILE A 23 -20.62 -28.36 -9.57
N ASN A 24 -19.51 -28.93 -10.02
CA ASN A 24 -18.19 -28.62 -9.49
C ASN A 24 -17.92 -27.14 -9.78
N SER A 25 -18.39 -26.26 -8.90
CA SER A 25 -17.92 -24.89 -8.86
C SER A 25 -16.44 -24.95 -8.47
N THR A 26 -15.56 -24.82 -9.46
CA THR A 26 -14.14 -24.51 -9.20
C THR A 26 -14.11 -23.42 -8.15
N PRO A 27 -13.39 -23.56 -7.03
CA PRO A 27 -13.28 -22.51 -6.03
C PRO A 27 -12.72 -21.28 -6.75
N ILE A 28 -13.44 -20.17 -6.69
CA ILE A 28 -12.96 -18.90 -7.23
C ILE A 28 -11.66 -18.62 -6.46
N SER A 29 -10.54 -18.62 -7.17
CA SER A 29 -9.24 -18.37 -6.55
C SER A 29 -9.22 -16.98 -5.93
N ASN A 30 -8.74 -16.86 -4.70
CA ASN A 30 -8.55 -15.59 -4.04
C ASN A 30 -7.61 -14.72 -4.87
N ILE A 31 -7.91 -13.43 -4.99
CA ILE A 31 -7.03 -12.46 -5.64
C ILE A 31 -6.01 -11.98 -4.60
N LYS A 32 -4.72 -12.14 -4.92
CA LYS A 32 -3.63 -11.75 -4.03
C LYS A 32 -3.02 -10.43 -4.47
N ILE A 33 -2.91 -9.50 -3.53
CA ILE A 33 -2.33 -8.18 -3.72
C ILE A 33 -1.12 -8.05 -2.79
N ALA A 34 -0.02 -7.50 -3.28
CA ALA A 34 1.18 -7.31 -2.48
C ALA A 34 1.76 -5.91 -2.63
N SER A 35 2.52 -5.48 -1.62
CA SER A 35 3.36 -4.28 -1.66
C SER A 35 4.74 -4.60 -1.09
N ILE A 36 5.80 -4.08 -1.72
CA ILE A 36 7.18 -4.29 -1.29
C ILE A 36 8.05 -3.07 -1.61
N ASN A 37 8.71 -2.53 -0.59
CA ASN A 37 9.87 -1.65 -0.76
C ASN A 37 11.10 -2.53 -1.04
N LEU A 38 11.80 -2.28 -2.15
CA LEU A 38 12.88 -3.13 -2.65
C LEU A 38 14.27 -2.76 -2.10
N PHE A 39 14.36 -1.72 -1.30
CA PHE A 39 15.62 -1.25 -0.75
C PHE A 39 16.69 -1.04 -1.84
N ASN A 40 16.56 0.06 -2.59
CA ASN A 40 17.49 0.47 -3.65
C ASN A 40 17.69 -0.57 -4.75
N PHE A 41 16.62 -0.91 -5.47
CA PHE A 41 16.69 -1.85 -6.59
C PHE A 41 17.35 -1.20 -7.80
N ILE A 42 18.67 -1.31 -7.91
CA ILE A 42 19.49 -0.72 -8.96
C ILE A 42 20.48 -1.72 -9.54
N GLU A 43 20.52 -1.80 -10.88
CA GLU A 43 21.42 -2.71 -11.61
C GLU A 43 22.84 -2.11 -11.72
N PRO A 44 23.90 -2.85 -11.37
CA PRO A 44 25.27 -2.39 -11.60
C PRO A 44 25.57 -2.22 -13.10
N PRO A 45 26.44 -1.27 -13.50
CA PRO A 45 27.36 -0.50 -12.67
C PRO A 45 26.80 0.82 -12.10
N LEU A 46 25.49 0.99 -12.07
CA LEU A 46 24.86 2.21 -11.58
C LEU A 46 24.91 2.29 -10.04
N ALA A 47 25.01 3.53 -9.53
CA ALA A 47 25.09 3.83 -8.11
C ALA A 47 23.82 4.54 -7.62
N TYR A 48 23.43 4.31 -6.36
CA TYR A 48 22.33 5.02 -5.70
C TYR A 48 22.85 5.98 -4.65
N TYR A 49 22.39 7.22 -4.70
CA TYR A 49 22.68 8.34 -3.80
C TYR A 49 24.15 8.79 -3.76
N ASP A 50 25.13 7.88 -3.73
CA ASP A 50 26.57 8.17 -3.65
C ASP A 50 27.35 7.19 -4.53
N PHE A 51 28.54 7.63 -5.02
CA PHE A 51 29.37 6.88 -5.96
C PHE A 51 29.89 5.53 -5.42
N GLU A 52 29.93 5.38 -4.11
CA GLU A 52 30.37 4.13 -3.46
C GLU A 52 29.26 3.06 -3.40
N ASN A 53 28.00 3.48 -3.58
CA ASN A 53 26.84 2.61 -3.44
C ASN A 53 26.53 1.88 -4.76
N ILE A 54 27.38 0.94 -5.11
CA ILE A 54 27.24 0.09 -6.30
C ILE A 54 27.20 -1.36 -5.84
N TYR A 55 26.19 -2.11 -6.26
CA TYR A 55 26.16 -3.56 -6.07
C TYR A 55 27.24 -4.22 -6.92
N SER A 56 28.01 -5.18 -6.35
CA SER A 56 28.74 -6.11 -7.18
C SER A 56 27.78 -7.00 -7.97
N HIS A 57 28.23 -7.60 -9.05
CA HIS A 57 27.40 -8.48 -9.86
C HIS A 57 26.79 -9.64 -9.05
N GLY A 58 27.57 -10.23 -8.12
CA GLY A 58 27.06 -11.30 -7.24
C GLY A 58 26.02 -10.83 -6.23
N GLN A 59 26.15 -9.62 -5.69
CA GLN A 59 25.16 -9.01 -4.79
C GLN A 59 23.84 -8.74 -5.52
N TRP A 60 23.94 -8.18 -6.73
CA TRP A 60 22.80 -7.94 -7.59
C TRP A 60 22.07 -9.23 -7.97
N GLN A 61 22.80 -10.27 -8.35
CA GLN A 61 22.20 -11.58 -8.62
C GLN A 61 21.44 -12.14 -7.43
N LYS A 62 22.01 -12.07 -6.21
CA LYS A 62 21.32 -12.50 -4.97
C LYS A 62 20.06 -11.69 -4.72
N LYS A 63 20.08 -10.37 -4.93
CA LYS A 63 18.91 -9.50 -4.80
C LYS A 63 17.80 -9.88 -5.78
N CYS A 64 18.14 -10.08 -7.05
CA CYS A 64 17.18 -10.51 -8.09
C CYS A 64 16.62 -11.91 -7.79
N GLN A 65 17.48 -12.84 -7.37
CA GLN A 65 17.07 -14.19 -7.00
C GLN A 65 16.08 -14.17 -5.82
N TRP A 66 16.39 -13.43 -4.76
CA TRP A 66 15.52 -13.31 -3.60
C TRP A 66 14.14 -12.79 -4.00
N LEU A 67 14.07 -11.74 -4.83
CA LEU A 67 12.82 -11.20 -5.32
C LEU A 67 12.05 -12.22 -6.17
N SER A 68 12.74 -12.91 -7.08
CA SER A 68 12.12 -13.95 -7.91
C SER A 68 11.54 -15.10 -7.07
N GLU A 69 12.27 -15.57 -6.04
CA GLU A 69 11.79 -16.58 -5.09
C GLU A 69 10.59 -16.09 -4.28
N PHE A 70 10.60 -14.82 -3.83
CA PHE A 70 9.47 -14.22 -3.14
C PHE A 70 8.22 -14.23 -4.02
N LEU A 71 8.33 -13.76 -5.27
CA LEU A 71 7.21 -13.72 -6.22
C LEU A 71 6.71 -15.12 -6.55
N ALA A 72 7.60 -16.07 -6.80
CA ALA A 72 7.26 -17.47 -7.08
C ALA A 72 6.53 -18.15 -5.90
N HIS A 73 6.93 -17.84 -4.67
CA HIS A 73 6.34 -18.44 -3.47
C HIS A 73 5.01 -17.80 -3.09
N ARG A 74 4.89 -16.47 -3.12
CA ARG A 74 3.67 -15.75 -2.74
C ARG A 74 2.64 -15.68 -3.84
N GLN A 75 3.08 -15.67 -5.09
CA GLN A 75 2.23 -15.63 -6.29
C GLN A 75 1.19 -14.51 -6.22
N PRO A 76 1.60 -13.23 -6.05
CA PRO A 76 0.66 -12.13 -6.12
C PRO A 76 0.08 -12.02 -7.53
N ASP A 77 -1.17 -11.59 -7.62
CA ASP A 77 -1.80 -11.24 -8.89
C ASP A 77 -1.50 -9.79 -9.29
N ILE A 78 -1.32 -8.95 -8.29
CA ILE A 78 -0.98 -7.53 -8.45
C ILE A 78 0.01 -7.15 -7.34
N ILE A 79 1.06 -6.40 -7.68
CA ILE A 79 2.07 -5.98 -6.72
C ILE A 79 2.56 -4.56 -7.00
N GLY A 80 2.62 -3.74 -5.95
CA GLY A 80 3.26 -2.43 -5.94
C GLY A 80 4.70 -2.50 -5.42
N PHE A 81 5.60 -1.79 -6.09
CA PHE A 81 7.02 -1.73 -5.75
C PHE A 81 7.45 -0.32 -5.40
N GLN A 82 8.33 -0.18 -4.41
CA GLN A 82 8.98 1.07 -4.03
C GLN A 82 10.50 0.93 -4.12
N GLU A 83 11.21 2.05 -4.18
CA GLU A 83 12.66 2.14 -4.34
C GLU A 83 13.21 1.50 -5.62
N VAL A 84 12.52 1.70 -6.72
CA VAL A 84 12.90 1.18 -8.04
C VAL A 84 13.80 2.20 -8.74
N PHE A 85 15.07 1.85 -8.94
CA PHE A 85 16.04 2.60 -9.77
C PHE A 85 16.26 1.95 -11.14
N SER A 86 15.96 0.66 -11.27
CA SER A 86 16.11 -0.08 -12.52
C SER A 86 14.79 -0.76 -12.89
N PRO A 87 13.85 -0.06 -13.56
CA PRO A 87 12.54 -0.60 -13.91
C PRO A 87 12.59 -1.80 -14.88
N GLU A 88 13.49 -1.80 -15.86
CA GLU A 88 13.53 -2.85 -16.88
C GLU A 88 13.92 -4.25 -16.33
N PRO A 89 14.95 -4.40 -15.48
CA PRO A 89 15.21 -5.66 -14.79
C PRO A 89 14.03 -6.13 -13.92
N LEU A 90 13.36 -5.20 -13.21
CA LEU A 90 12.21 -5.50 -12.38
C LEU A 90 11.04 -6.04 -13.22
N LYS A 91 10.76 -5.41 -14.35
CA LYS A 91 9.73 -5.85 -15.31
C LYS A 91 10.00 -7.26 -15.84
N ARG A 92 11.27 -7.60 -16.14
CA ARG A 92 11.63 -8.96 -16.57
C ARG A 92 11.32 -9.98 -15.47
N ILE A 93 11.81 -9.73 -14.23
CA ILE A 93 11.57 -10.64 -13.09
C ILE A 93 10.07 -10.81 -12.85
N ALA A 94 9.30 -9.73 -12.85
CA ALA A 94 7.85 -9.78 -12.67
C ALA A 94 7.16 -10.59 -13.79
N SER A 95 7.56 -10.37 -15.04
CA SER A 95 7.00 -11.06 -16.21
C SER A 95 7.28 -12.57 -16.18
N GLU A 96 8.46 -12.99 -15.75
CA GLU A 96 8.82 -14.41 -15.57
C GLU A 96 7.94 -15.12 -14.53
N GLN A 97 7.34 -14.37 -13.61
CA GLN A 97 6.39 -14.86 -12.60
C GLN A 97 4.92 -14.68 -13.03
N GLY A 98 4.68 -14.35 -14.31
CA GLY A 98 3.35 -14.19 -14.88
C GLY A 98 2.68 -12.83 -14.62
N LEU A 99 3.39 -11.86 -14.08
CA LEU A 99 2.95 -10.46 -13.93
C LEU A 99 3.31 -9.69 -15.22
N VAL A 100 2.57 -9.97 -16.29
CA VAL A 100 2.94 -9.55 -17.66
C VAL A 100 2.63 -8.08 -17.97
N HIS A 101 1.78 -7.44 -17.16
CA HIS A 101 1.47 -6.02 -17.27
C HIS A 101 2.30 -5.24 -16.26
N PHE A 102 3.02 -4.22 -16.70
CA PHE A 102 3.91 -3.44 -15.87
C PHE A 102 3.70 -1.93 -16.14
N ALA A 103 3.64 -1.15 -15.07
CA ALA A 103 3.46 0.30 -15.14
C ALA A 103 4.49 1.02 -14.27
N VAL A 104 5.04 2.08 -14.81
CA VAL A 104 5.85 3.11 -14.17
C VAL A 104 5.51 4.43 -14.84
N ILE A 105 5.54 5.56 -14.11
CA ILE A 105 5.13 6.88 -14.64
C ILE A 105 6.25 7.90 -14.62
N ASP A 106 7.41 7.53 -14.10
CA ASP A 106 8.55 8.41 -13.96
C ASP A 106 9.84 7.64 -14.20
N GLU A 107 10.93 8.36 -14.38
CA GLU A 107 12.27 7.79 -14.46
C GLU A 107 13.08 8.21 -13.23
N PRO A 108 13.93 7.34 -12.68
CA PRO A 108 14.83 7.71 -11.61
C PRO A 108 15.74 8.86 -12.03
N THR A 109 15.93 9.82 -11.14
CA THR A 109 16.72 11.01 -11.45
C THR A 109 18.21 10.70 -11.48
N LEU A 110 18.83 10.85 -12.64
CA LEU A 110 20.27 10.80 -12.83
C LEU A 110 20.91 12.12 -12.41
N VAL A 111 21.89 12.08 -11.49
CA VAL A 111 22.59 13.26 -10.97
C VAL A 111 23.97 13.42 -11.62
N SER A 112 24.62 12.33 -11.98
CA SER A 112 25.86 12.28 -12.73
C SER A 112 25.87 11.02 -13.59
N ASP A 113 26.91 10.78 -14.37
CA ASP A 113 26.99 9.72 -15.38
C ASP A 113 26.47 8.33 -14.95
N TYR A 114 26.50 8.01 -13.67
CA TYR A 114 26.05 6.71 -13.14
C TYR A 114 25.43 6.78 -11.75
N ILE A 115 25.25 7.98 -11.14
CA ILE A 115 24.69 8.15 -9.81
C ILE A 115 23.23 8.56 -9.92
N TYR A 116 22.32 7.75 -9.39
CA TYR A 116 20.91 8.03 -9.34
C TYR A 116 20.46 8.48 -7.95
N ARG A 117 19.52 9.42 -7.93
CA ARG A 117 18.73 9.82 -6.75
C ARG A 117 17.25 9.68 -7.09
N SER A 118 16.38 9.76 -6.14
CA SER A 118 14.93 9.73 -6.37
C SER A 118 14.45 8.48 -7.12
N PRO A 119 14.39 7.32 -6.42
CA PRO A 119 13.79 6.11 -6.99
C PRO A 119 12.30 6.35 -7.29
N VAL A 120 11.77 5.57 -8.21
CA VAL A 120 10.35 5.59 -8.59
C VAL A 120 9.57 4.46 -7.94
N VAL A 121 8.25 4.50 -8.08
CA VAL A 121 7.34 3.41 -7.77
C VAL A 121 6.89 2.72 -9.04
N ALA A 122 6.54 1.43 -8.94
CA ALA A 122 6.06 0.64 -10.06
C ALA A 122 4.92 -0.28 -9.64
N LEU A 123 4.14 -0.76 -10.60
CA LEU A 123 3.09 -1.76 -10.41
C LEU A 123 3.23 -2.85 -11.46
N ALA A 124 3.13 -4.11 -11.02
CA ALA A 124 3.01 -5.25 -11.92
C ALA A 124 1.71 -6.01 -11.66
N SER A 125 1.10 -6.55 -12.73
CA SER A 125 -0.19 -7.21 -12.68
C SER A 125 -0.27 -8.40 -13.65
N ARG A 126 -0.98 -9.46 -13.25
CA ARG A 126 -1.45 -10.53 -14.16
C ARG A 126 -2.56 -10.03 -15.06
N TYR A 127 -3.33 -9.05 -14.58
CA TYR A 127 -4.52 -8.53 -15.25
C TYR A 127 -4.20 -7.27 -16.05
N PRO A 128 -4.96 -6.97 -17.11
CA PRO A 128 -4.69 -5.81 -17.96
C PRO A 128 -4.69 -4.49 -17.17
N ILE A 129 -3.63 -3.71 -17.34
CA ILE A 129 -3.57 -2.32 -16.92
C ILE A 129 -4.11 -1.48 -18.07
N ILE A 130 -5.26 -0.83 -17.89
CA ILE A 130 -5.99 -0.12 -18.96
C ILE A 130 -5.80 1.38 -18.95
N GLU A 131 -5.34 1.93 -17.83
CA GLU A 131 -5.03 3.36 -17.68
C GLU A 131 -3.86 3.52 -16.70
N VAL A 132 -2.93 4.43 -16.99
CA VAL A 132 -1.81 4.78 -16.13
C VAL A 132 -1.66 6.30 -16.10
N SER A 133 -1.53 6.88 -14.90
CA SER A 133 -1.29 8.32 -14.75
C SER A 133 -0.60 8.61 -13.41
N SER A 134 -0.02 9.81 -13.28
CA SER A 134 0.37 10.36 -11.99
C SER A 134 -0.82 10.98 -11.26
N VAL A 135 -0.70 11.11 -9.94
CA VAL A 135 -1.54 11.99 -9.14
C VAL A 135 -0.80 13.30 -8.97
N GLU A 136 -1.39 14.38 -9.48
CA GLU A 136 -0.81 15.71 -9.32
C GLU A 136 -1.45 16.42 -8.11
N PRO A 137 -0.66 17.17 -7.29
CA PRO A 137 -1.20 17.97 -6.21
C PRO A 137 -2.11 19.09 -6.76
N ASP A 138 -3.28 19.28 -6.15
CA ASP A 138 -4.15 20.39 -6.48
C ASP A 138 -3.51 21.72 -6.01
N SER A 139 -3.21 22.61 -6.93
CA SER A 139 -2.51 23.87 -6.64
C SER A 139 -3.29 24.83 -5.74
N HIS A 140 -4.63 24.78 -5.74
CA HIS A 140 -5.46 25.58 -4.82
C HIS A 140 -5.36 25.03 -3.40
N LEU A 141 -5.34 23.72 -3.23
CA LEU A 141 -5.17 23.09 -1.93
C LEU A 141 -3.75 23.30 -1.40
N VAL A 142 -2.74 23.17 -2.26
CA VAL A 142 -1.34 23.50 -1.91
C VAL A 142 -1.25 24.91 -1.35
N ALA A 143 -1.84 25.89 -2.03
CA ALA A 143 -1.87 27.29 -1.56
C ALA A 143 -2.68 27.44 -0.25
N ALA A 144 -3.85 26.80 -0.13
CA ALA A 144 -4.69 26.84 1.08
C ALA A 144 -3.99 26.22 2.30
N MET A 145 -3.13 25.24 2.10
CA MET A 145 -2.31 24.62 3.15
C MET A 145 -1.08 25.47 3.52
N GLY A 146 -0.84 26.60 2.84
CA GLY A 146 0.34 27.45 3.06
C GLY A 146 1.65 26.81 2.58
N LEU A 147 1.59 25.85 1.67
CA LEU A 147 2.75 25.20 1.09
C LEU A 147 3.33 26.02 -0.06
N SER A 148 4.60 25.76 -0.41
CA SER A 148 5.22 26.36 -1.59
C SER A 148 4.46 26.00 -2.86
N SER A 149 4.38 26.92 -3.83
CA SER A 149 3.85 26.64 -5.18
C SER A 149 4.64 25.58 -5.94
N GLU A 150 5.85 25.26 -5.49
CA GLU A 150 6.71 24.19 -6.04
C GLU A 150 6.50 22.85 -5.32
N PHE A 151 5.49 22.75 -4.44
CA PHE A 151 5.22 21.51 -3.74
C PHE A 151 4.97 20.38 -4.73
N ALA A 152 5.65 19.27 -4.51
CA ALA A 152 5.46 18.03 -5.24
C ALA A 152 5.52 16.82 -4.28
N PHE A 153 4.94 15.72 -4.67
CA PHE A 153 5.17 14.46 -3.98
C PHE A 153 6.66 14.10 -4.02
N SER A 154 7.20 13.59 -2.92
CA SER A 154 8.61 13.15 -2.83
C SER A 154 8.95 12.09 -3.88
N ARG A 155 8.00 11.28 -4.27
CA ARG A 155 7.98 10.39 -5.44
C ARG A 155 6.61 10.51 -6.08
N LYS A 156 6.54 10.59 -7.40
CA LYS A 156 5.26 10.66 -8.10
C LYS A 156 4.40 9.45 -7.73
N VAL A 157 3.17 9.70 -7.32
CA VAL A 157 2.20 8.65 -7.01
C VAL A 157 1.71 8.04 -8.31
N LEU A 158 1.97 6.76 -8.50
CA LEU A 158 1.45 6.00 -9.64
C LEU A 158 -0.02 5.64 -9.39
N ARG A 159 -0.91 6.04 -10.30
CA ARG A 159 -2.27 5.50 -10.38
C ARG A 159 -2.38 4.61 -11.62
N ALA A 160 -2.80 3.36 -11.43
CA ALA A 160 -3.07 2.41 -12.49
C ALA A 160 -4.49 1.85 -12.35
N THR A 161 -5.29 1.90 -13.41
CA THR A 161 -6.58 1.22 -13.45
C THR A 161 -6.37 -0.18 -14.02
N VAL A 162 -6.66 -1.21 -13.23
CA VAL A 162 -6.53 -2.62 -13.58
C VAL A 162 -7.92 -3.22 -13.80
N GLU A 163 -8.07 -3.99 -14.87
CA GLU A 163 -9.31 -4.74 -15.14
C GLU A 163 -9.27 -6.10 -14.44
N MET A 164 -9.82 -6.15 -13.23
CA MET A 164 -9.81 -7.33 -12.37
C MET A 164 -10.94 -8.30 -12.72
N PRO A 165 -10.71 -9.62 -12.67
CA PRO A 165 -11.76 -10.59 -12.87
C PRO A 165 -12.84 -10.44 -11.80
N TYR A 166 -14.11 -10.45 -12.22
CA TYR A 166 -15.32 -10.38 -11.38
C TYR A 166 -15.55 -9.07 -10.60
N ILE A 167 -14.52 -8.23 -10.41
CA ILE A 167 -14.61 -6.91 -9.77
C ILE A 167 -14.78 -5.83 -10.84
N GLY A 168 -14.20 -6.01 -12.02
CA GLY A 168 -14.13 -4.99 -13.05
C GLY A 168 -12.96 -4.04 -12.84
N LYS A 169 -13.14 -2.77 -13.25
CA LYS A 169 -12.11 -1.75 -13.15
C LYS A 169 -11.87 -1.34 -11.70
N CYS A 170 -10.61 -1.36 -11.27
CA CYS A 170 -10.17 -0.97 -9.94
C CYS A 170 -8.95 -0.04 -10.06
N ASP A 171 -8.96 1.08 -9.34
CA ASP A 171 -7.85 2.03 -9.31
C ASP A 171 -6.85 1.64 -8.22
N TYR A 172 -5.61 1.40 -8.60
CA TYR A 172 -4.47 1.11 -7.73
C TYR A 172 -3.58 2.35 -7.64
N TYR A 173 -3.25 2.73 -6.42
CA TYR A 173 -2.31 3.81 -6.13
C TYR A 173 -1.07 3.21 -5.47
N VAL A 174 0.10 3.40 -6.06
CA VAL A 174 1.37 2.99 -5.45
C VAL A 174 2.08 4.23 -4.95
N VAL A 175 2.40 4.23 -3.66
CA VAL A 175 3.00 5.36 -2.94
C VAL A 175 4.36 5.01 -2.34
N HIS A 176 5.21 6.03 -2.21
CA HIS A 176 6.38 6.02 -1.36
C HIS A 176 6.54 7.43 -0.79
N PHE A 177 5.94 7.68 0.37
CA PHE A 177 5.91 9.01 0.97
C PHE A 177 7.27 9.43 1.54
N LYS A 178 7.40 10.70 1.87
CA LYS A 178 8.62 11.30 2.43
C LYS A 178 9.14 10.51 3.63
N SER A 179 10.38 10.07 3.57
CA SER A 179 11.03 9.36 4.66
C SER A 179 11.20 10.24 5.91
N LYS A 180 11.37 9.61 7.10
CA LYS A 180 11.60 10.32 8.37
C LYS A 180 12.98 10.96 8.48
N ARG A 181 13.87 10.73 7.52
CA ARG A 181 15.21 11.34 7.55
C ARG A 181 15.11 12.85 7.49
N ALA A 182 15.85 13.53 8.37
CA ALA A 182 16.00 14.98 8.34
C ALA A 182 16.70 15.38 7.03
N GLY A 183 15.97 16.06 6.16
CA GLY A 183 16.50 16.48 4.84
C GLY A 183 16.90 17.95 4.79
N LEU A 184 16.95 18.64 5.94
CA LEU A 184 17.30 20.05 6.02
C LEU A 184 18.76 20.18 6.42
N ALA A 185 19.60 20.72 5.53
CA ALA A 185 20.90 21.26 5.88
C ALA A 185 20.71 22.80 6.00
N LEU A 186 20.94 23.33 7.16
CA LEU A 186 21.06 24.78 7.30
C LEU A 186 22.38 25.15 6.65
N GLU A 187 22.34 25.89 5.53
CA GLU A 187 23.55 26.51 5.01
C GLU A 187 24.15 27.33 6.15
N SER A 188 25.30 26.92 6.64
CA SER A 188 26.15 27.76 7.46
C SER A 188 26.63 28.90 6.54
N LYS A 189 25.77 29.92 6.33
CA LYS A 189 26.27 31.19 5.85
C LYS A 189 27.32 31.61 6.88
N PRO A 190 28.60 31.74 6.52
CA PRO A 190 29.47 32.57 7.29
C PRO A 190 28.75 33.91 7.28
N LEU A 191 28.22 34.32 8.45
CA LEU A 191 27.60 35.64 8.60
C LEU A 191 28.62 36.63 8.14
N GLY A 192 28.31 37.22 6.98
CA GLY A 192 29.16 38.10 6.25
C GLY A 192 29.74 39.17 7.13
N GLN A 193 30.95 39.49 6.85
CA GLN A 193 31.48 40.81 7.02
C GLN A 193 30.48 41.87 6.47
N GLU A 194 29.45 42.19 7.24
CA GLU A 194 28.83 43.51 7.13
C GLU A 194 29.59 44.41 8.12
N GLU A 195 30.51 45.18 7.59
CA GLU A 195 30.98 46.41 8.20
C GLU A 195 29.75 47.33 8.33
N GLY A 196 29.10 47.28 9.47
CA GLY A 196 27.93 48.10 9.77
C GLY A 196 27.58 48.07 11.24
N THR A 197 27.97 49.13 11.94
CA THR A 197 27.65 49.52 13.30
C THR A 197 26.23 49.16 13.71
N GLY A 198 26.09 48.10 14.50
CA GLY A 198 24.82 47.73 15.12
C GLY A 198 25.00 46.47 15.95
N SER A 199 25.03 46.61 17.28
CA SER A 199 25.15 45.53 18.24
C SER A 199 23.96 44.56 18.16
N ALA A 200 24.00 43.63 17.24
CA ALA A 200 23.21 42.40 17.35
C ALA A 200 24.18 41.29 17.66
N SER A 201 24.18 40.80 18.88
CA SER A 201 24.93 39.62 19.32
C SER A 201 24.47 38.42 18.52
N CYS A 202 25.14 38.15 17.41
CA CYS A 202 24.94 36.93 16.64
C CYS A 202 25.55 35.78 17.44
N ILE A 203 24.69 35.04 18.15
CA ILE A 203 25.11 33.83 18.87
C ILE A 203 25.58 32.83 17.82
N LYS A 204 26.91 32.62 17.72
CA LYS A 204 27.44 31.45 17.01
C LYS A 204 26.94 30.21 17.74
N LEU A 205 26.03 29.48 17.13
CA LEU A 205 25.66 28.15 17.59
C LEU A 205 26.89 27.25 17.54
N HIS A 206 27.19 26.55 18.62
CA HIS A 206 28.17 25.49 18.62
C HIS A 206 27.74 24.38 17.65
N ALA A 207 28.66 23.62 17.06
CA ALA A 207 28.37 22.61 16.06
C ALA A 207 27.32 21.59 16.51
N GLU A 208 27.33 21.20 17.79
CA GLU A 208 26.38 20.27 18.38
C GLU A 208 24.95 20.87 18.42
N THR A 209 24.81 22.14 18.78
CA THR A 209 23.51 22.81 18.83
C THR A 209 22.97 23.07 17.42
N GLN A 210 23.83 23.38 16.47
CA GLN A 210 23.49 23.48 15.06
C GLN A 210 22.96 22.14 14.53
N LEU A 211 23.69 21.05 14.76
CA LEU A 211 23.30 19.70 14.34
C LEU A 211 21.95 19.28 14.95
N LEU A 212 21.76 19.53 16.26
CA LEU A 212 20.48 19.22 16.93
C LEU A 212 19.32 20.05 16.36
N THR A 213 19.56 21.32 16.02
CA THR A 213 18.58 22.19 15.39
C THR A 213 18.22 21.68 14.00
N GLU A 214 19.22 21.35 13.17
CA GLU A 214 19.02 20.79 11.84
C GLU A 214 18.21 19.47 11.89
N GLN A 215 18.55 18.61 12.85
CA GLN A 215 17.82 17.35 13.06
C GLN A 215 16.36 17.59 13.48
N ALA A 216 16.12 18.52 14.40
CA ALA A 216 14.77 18.83 14.88
C ALA A 216 13.89 19.42 13.76
N LEU A 217 14.40 20.46 13.08
CA LEU A 217 13.69 21.13 11.99
C LEU A 217 13.50 20.19 10.78
N GLY A 218 14.54 19.42 10.43
CA GLY A 218 14.47 18.50 9.30
C GLY A 218 13.47 17.36 9.52
N ARG A 219 13.36 16.83 10.74
CA ARG A 219 12.33 15.83 11.09
C ARG A 219 10.93 16.43 11.02
N TRP A 220 10.75 17.65 11.52
CA TRP A 220 9.47 18.34 11.42
C TRP A 220 9.09 18.61 9.97
N ALA A 221 9.99 19.14 9.15
CA ALA A 221 9.76 19.37 7.73
C ALA A 221 9.38 18.07 6.99
N SER A 222 10.05 16.96 7.29
CA SER A 222 9.71 15.66 6.72
C SER A 222 8.33 15.17 7.15
N THR A 223 7.89 15.47 8.37
CA THR A 223 6.55 15.13 8.87
C THR A 223 5.47 15.96 8.16
N MET A 224 5.70 17.26 8.01
CA MET A 224 4.80 18.15 7.28
C MET A 224 4.67 17.74 5.81
N GLN A 225 5.77 17.46 5.14
CA GLN A 225 5.78 16.99 3.76
C GLN A 225 4.94 15.72 3.62
N ARG A 226 5.15 14.72 4.47
CA ARG A 226 4.43 13.45 4.47
C ARG A 226 2.93 13.62 4.74
N GLY A 227 2.56 14.48 5.69
CA GLY A 227 1.15 14.80 5.97
C GLY A 227 0.47 15.51 4.80
N ALA A 228 1.17 16.43 4.13
CA ALA A 228 0.67 17.10 2.94
C ALA A 228 0.50 16.10 1.78
N GLU A 229 1.47 15.19 1.58
CA GLU A 229 1.38 14.12 0.58
C GLU A 229 0.14 13.24 0.81
N ALA A 230 -0.12 12.84 2.06
CA ALA A 230 -1.28 12.03 2.43
C ALA A 230 -2.61 12.77 2.14
N ALA A 231 -2.73 14.02 2.58
CA ALA A 231 -3.95 14.82 2.41
C ALA A 231 -4.25 15.13 0.92
N LEU A 232 -3.23 15.50 0.14
CA LEU A 232 -3.37 15.80 -1.28
C LEU A 232 -3.65 14.55 -2.12
N LEU A 233 -3.06 13.40 -1.76
CA LEU A 233 -3.41 12.12 -2.36
C LEU A 233 -4.87 11.76 -2.09
N PHE A 234 -5.32 11.88 -0.83
CA PHE A 234 -6.70 11.59 -0.47
C PHE A 234 -7.68 12.46 -1.28
N ASN A 235 -7.41 13.77 -1.40
CA ASN A 235 -8.21 14.64 -2.27
C ASN A 235 -8.24 14.14 -3.73
N GLY A 236 -7.08 13.77 -4.30
CA GLY A 236 -7.00 13.23 -5.65
C GLY A 236 -7.86 11.97 -5.83
N ILE A 237 -7.89 11.08 -4.83
CA ILE A 237 -8.76 9.91 -4.80
C ILE A 237 -10.23 10.31 -4.75
N LEU A 238 -10.61 11.26 -3.89
CA LEU A 238 -11.99 11.77 -3.79
C LEU A 238 -12.50 12.33 -5.12
N VAL A 239 -11.69 13.18 -5.76
CA VAL A 239 -12.02 13.77 -7.09
C VAL A 239 -12.16 12.66 -8.14
N ARG A 240 -11.26 11.69 -8.16
CA ARG A 240 -11.34 10.55 -9.10
C ARG A 240 -12.61 9.73 -8.87
N ARG A 241 -12.99 9.45 -7.63
CA ARG A 241 -14.18 8.67 -7.29
C ARG A 241 -15.50 9.38 -7.62
N GLN A 242 -15.52 10.70 -7.74
CA GLN A 242 -16.70 11.42 -8.22
C GLN A 242 -17.04 11.06 -9.67
N THR A 243 -16.03 10.75 -10.48
CA THR A 243 -16.17 10.47 -11.91
C THR A 243 -16.17 8.97 -12.25
N SER A 244 -15.26 8.19 -11.67
CA SER A 244 -15.06 6.78 -12.04
C SER A 244 -15.89 5.80 -11.19
N LYS A 245 -16.06 6.09 -9.90
CA LYS A 245 -16.69 5.20 -8.89
C LYS A 245 -16.04 3.80 -8.82
N TYR A 246 -14.79 3.66 -9.29
CA TYR A 246 -14.09 2.39 -9.23
C TYR A 246 -13.66 2.09 -7.79
N PRO A 247 -13.61 0.81 -7.36
CA PRO A 247 -12.93 0.43 -6.14
C PRO A 247 -11.50 0.97 -6.12
N VAL A 248 -10.99 1.28 -4.93
CA VAL A 248 -9.67 1.88 -4.74
C VAL A 248 -8.82 1.01 -3.83
N ILE A 249 -7.56 0.84 -4.22
CA ILE A 249 -6.52 0.20 -3.42
C ILE A 249 -5.30 1.14 -3.41
N VAL A 250 -4.88 1.54 -2.22
CA VAL A 250 -3.65 2.33 -2.03
C VAL A 250 -2.62 1.46 -1.32
N MET A 251 -1.43 1.33 -1.88
CA MET A 251 -0.39 0.47 -1.32
C MET A 251 0.99 1.10 -1.42
N GLY A 252 1.86 0.76 -0.50
CA GLY A 252 3.24 1.22 -0.54
C GLY A 252 3.89 1.41 0.82
N ASP A 253 5.04 2.10 0.80
CA ASP A 253 5.74 2.59 1.96
C ASP A 253 5.23 4.00 2.32
N PHE A 254 4.49 4.09 3.40
CA PHE A 254 3.92 5.35 3.91
C PHE A 254 4.91 6.10 4.81
N ASN A 255 6.03 5.46 5.17
CA ASN A 255 7.09 6.01 6.00
C ASN A 255 6.65 6.53 7.38
N ASP A 256 5.42 6.19 7.81
CA ASP A 256 4.89 6.46 9.15
C ASP A 256 3.77 5.50 9.51
N SER A 257 3.35 5.52 10.79
CA SER A 257 2.18 4.77 11.25
C SER A 257 0.90 5.52 10.87
N LEU A 258 -0.12 4.78 10.41
CA LEU A 258 -1.47 5.33 10.15
C LEU A 258 -2.11 5.92 11.40
N SER A 259 -1.73 5.45 12.61
CA SER A 259 -2.22 5.97 13.88
C SER A 259 -1.54 7.27 14.33
N MET A 260 -0.57 7.78 13.55
CA MET A 260 0.15 9.03 13.86
C MET A 260 -0.39 10.13 12.94
N GLY A 261 -0.86 11.24 13.52
CA GLY A 261 -1.63 12.33 12.89
C GLY A 261 -1.18 12.84 11.50
N ALA A 262 0.06 12.56 11.07
CA ALA A 262 0.52 12.92 9.72
C ALA A 262 -0.23 12.16 8.59
N LEU A 263 -0.74 10.96 8.87
CA LEU A 263 -1.40 10.10 7.88
C LEU A 263 -2.91 9.93 8.11
N ASP A 264 -3.47 10.54 9.16
CA ASP A 264 -4.90 10.47 9.52
C ASP A 264 -5.82 10.87 8.36
N ALA A 265 -5.34 11.78 7.49
CA ALA A 265 -6.08 12.22 6.30
C ALA A 265 -6.51 11.06 5.38
N LEU A 266 -5.75 9.97 5.33
CA LEU A 266 -6.05 8.82 4.47
C LEU A 266 -7.15 7.91 5.02
N THR A 267 -7.40 7.95 6.33
CA THR A 267 -8.32 7.04 7.02
C THR A 267 -9.43 7.77 7.78
N ILE A 268 -9.76 9.00 7.34
CA ILE A 268 -10.83 9.81 7.94
C ILE A 268 -12.14 9.01 7.96
N GLN A 269 -12.72 8.89 9.15
CA GLN A 269 -14.01 8.27 9.38
C GLN A 269 -15.12 9.34 9.40
N GLY A 270 -16.28 9.03 8.82
CA GLY A 270 -17.39 9.97 8.77
C GLY A 270 -17.93 10.40 10.13
N ASP A 271 -17.80 9.55 11.15
CA ASP A 271 -18.19 9.82 12.54
C ASP A 271 -17.24 10.78 13.28
N SER A 272 -16.02 10.95 12.77
CA SER A 272 -15.05 11.93 13.31
C SER A 272 -15.31 13.36 12.85
N ILE A 273 -16.24 13.56 11.89
CA ILE A 273 -16.55 14.89 11.34
C ILE A 273 -17.51 15.64 12.29
N HIS A 274 -17.12 16.86 12.65
CA HIS A 274 -17.90 17.67 13.57
C HIS A 274 -19.28 18.06 12.95
N SER A 275 -20.35 17.98 13.74
CA SER A 275 -21.72 18.25 13.28
C SER A 275 -21.92 19.67 12.71
N GLY A 276 -21.11 20.64 13.14
CA GLY A 276 -21.09 22.00 12.60
C GLY A 276 -20.62 22.01 11.13
N ASP A 277 -19.59 21.25 10.82
CA ASP A 277 -19.03 21.16 9.46
C ASP A 277 -19.98 20.44 8.51
N ILE A 278 -20.68 19.40 9.00
CA ILE A 278 -21.72 18.69 8.27
C ILE A 278 -22.85 19.66 7.87
N LYS A 279 -23.28 20.51 8.81
CA LYS A 279 -24.33 21.55 8.54
C LYS A 279 -23.83 22.62 7.56
N ALA A 280 -22.59 23.08 7.74
CA ALA A 280 -21.97 24.07 6.84
C ALA A 280 -21.84 23.54 5.40
N ALA A 281 -21.61 22.23 5.25
CA ALA A 281 -21.57 21.54 3.96
C ALA A 281 -22.97 21.30 3.36
N GLY A 282 -24.07 21.73 4.01
CA GLY A 282 -25.45 21.53 3.55
C GLY A 282 -25.99 20.11 3.75
N LEU A 283 -25.26 19.26 4.47
CA LEU A 283 -25.62 17.84 4.70
C LEU A 283 -26.45 17.62 5.98
N GLY A 284 -26.69 18.69 6.77
CA GLY A 284 -27.38 18.61 8.06
C GLY A 284 -28.85 18.16 8.00
N HIS A 285 -29.43 17.99 6.81
CA HIS A 285 -30.76 17.44 6.61
C HIS A 285 -30.78 15.91 6.53
N LEU A 286 -29.63 15.26 6.40
CA LEU A 286 -29.51 13.81 6.33
C LEU A 286 -29.54 13.19 7.73
N SER A 287 -30.12 12.00 7.85
CA SER A 287 -30.01 11.18 9.06
C SER A 287 -28.58 10.64 9.23
N ASP A 288 -28.19 10.27 10.46
CA ASP A 288 -26.86 9.69 10.74
C ASP A 288 -26.57 8.46 9.87
N ALA A 289 -27.58 7.59 9.66
CA ALA A 289 -27.43 6.43 8.78
C ALA A 289 -27.20 6.82 7.31
N ALA A 290 -27.86 7.88 6.83
CA ALA A 290 -27.65 8.38 5.47
C ALA A 290 -26.26 9.04 5.32
N LEU A 291 -25.81 9.80 6.31
CA LEU A 291 -24.48 10.39 6.36
C LEU A 291 -23.39 9.31 6.36
N ALA A 292 -23.52 8.30 7.23
CA ALA A 292 -22.61 7.16 7.26
C ALA A 292 -22.52 6.48 5.88
N GLY A 293 -23.66 6.27 5.20
CA GLY A 293 -23.69 5.70 3.85
C GLY A 293 -23.05 6.58 2.78
N VAL A 294 -23.15 7.93 2.92
CA VAL A 294 -22.49 8.87 2.00
C VAL A 294 -20.97 8.85 2.21
N PHE A 295 -20.50 8.90 3.45
CA PHE A 295 -19.07 8.94 3.74
C PHE A 295 -18.38 7.60 3.50
N ALA A 296 -19.03 6.49 3.83
CA ALA A 296 -18.46 5.15 3.66
C ALA A 296 -17.95 4.87 2.25
N GLN A 297 -18.61 5.39 1.21
CA GLN A 297 -18.16 5.20 -0.16
C GLN A 297 -16.82 5.86 -0.50
N TYR A 298 -16.32 6.75 0.36
CA TYR A 298 -15.03 7.45 0.17
C TYR A 298 -13.97 7.04 1.19
N GLN A 299 -14.32 6.24 2.18
CA GLN A 299 -13.39 5.77 3.21
C GLN A 299 -12.38 4.78 2.65
N LEU A 300 -11.16 4.87 3.18
CA LEU A 300 -10.12 3.88 3.02
C LEU A 300 -9.85 3.24 4.39
N GLN A 301 -9.69 1.93 4.40
CA GLN A 301 -9.46 1.14 5.60
C GLN A 301 -8.22 0.29 5.44
N ASP A 302 -7.45 0.12 6.51
CA ASP A 302 -6.30 -0.77 6.53
C ASP A 302 -6.75 -2.22 6.32
N ALA A 303 -6.17 -2.90 5.33
CA ALA A 303 -6.47 -4.30 5.04
C ALA A 303 -6.23 -5.22 6.26
N TYR A 304 -5.29 -4.87 7.15
CA TYR A 304 -5.09 -5.60 8.41
C TYR A 304 -6.30 -5.49 9.34
N GLU A 305 -6.85 -4.29 9.52
CA GLU A 305 -8.03 -4.09 10.37
C GLU A 305 -9.26 -4.80 9.77
N LEU A 306 -9.45 -4.73 8.45
CA LEU A 306 -10.52 -5.48 7.75
C LEU A 306 -10.36 -7.00 7.93
N PHE A 307 -9.13 -7.52 7.89
CA PHE A 307 -8.85 -8.93 8.15
C PHE A 307 -9.22 -9.33 9.59
N ILE A 308 -8.82 -8.52 10.58
CA ILE A 308 -9.15 -8.75 11.99
C ILE A 308 -10.65 -8.73 12.21
N GLU A 309 -11.36 -7.75 11.66
CA GLU A 309 -12.81 -7.63 11.78
C GLU A 309 -13.55 -8.80 11.13
N ALA A 310 -13.10 -9.25 9.94
CA ALA A 310 -13.70 -10.41 9.28
C ALA A 310 -13.56 -11.67 10.15
N ASN A 311 -12.37 -11.92 10.72
CA ASN A 311 -12.11 -13.04 11.60
C ASN A 311 -12.92 -12.97 12.91
N LEU A 312 -13.07 -11.78 13.50
CA LEU A 312 -13.89 -11.60 14.70
C LEU A 312 -15.36 -11.95 14.42
N ARG A 313 -15.91 -11.55 13.29
CA ARG A 313 -17.30 -11.90 12.90
C ARG A 313 -17.47 -13.40 12.71
N GLU A 314 -16.53 -14.06 12.02
CA GLU A 314 -16.58 -15.50 11.81
C GLU A 314 -16.48 -16.27 13.15
N ASN A 315 -15.58 -15.85 14.04
CA ASN A 315 -15.42 -16.46 15.36
C ASN A 315 -16.61 -16.25 16.30
N LEU A 316 -17.33 -15.13 16.21
CA LEU A 316 -18.59 -14.92 16.92
C LEU A 316 -19.65 -15.94 16.50
N HIS A 317 -19.70 -16.34 15.23
CA HIS A 317 -20.61 -17.36 14.72
C HIS A 317 -20.19 -18.78 15.13
N THR A 318 -18.89 -19.04 15.29
CA THR A 318 -18.34 -20.38 15.64
C THR A 318 -18.11 -20.56 17.14
N ASN A 319 -18.30 -19.51 17.94
CA ASN A 319 -18.03 -19.49 19.39
C ASN A 319 -16.56 -19.87 19.75
N THR A 320 -15.62 -19.57 18.87
CA THR A 320 -14.19 -19.84 19.04
C THR A 320 -13.49 -18.62 19.64
N ALA A 321 -12.63 -18.80 20.65
CA ALA A 321 -11.85 -17.71 21.22
C ALA A 321 -10.81 -17.22 20.19
N TYR A 322 -10.92 -15.97 19.79
CA TYR A 322 -9.95 -15.32 18.90
C TYR A 322 -8.95 -14.51 19.73
N TYR A 323 -7.66 -14.86 19.59
CA TYR A 323 -6.57 -14.04 20.11
C TYR A 323 -6.14 -13.08 18.99
N LYS A 324 -6.30 -11.77 19.21
CA LYS A 324 -5.78 -10.75 18.30
C LYS A 324 -4.26 -10.90 18.24
N GLU A 325 -3.75 -11.54 17.18
CA GLU A 325 -2.31 -11.60 16.96
C GLU A 325 -1.79 -10.18 16.76
N HIS A 326 -0.64 -9.90 17.34
CA HIS A 326 0.00 -8.60 17.17
C HIS A 326 0.49 -8.50 15.72
N ARG A 327 0.15 -7.43 14.99
CA ARG A 327 0.66 -7.16 13.64
C ARG A 327 2.18 -7.11 13.66
N PRO A 328 2.90 -7.94 12.90
CA PRO A 328 4.34 -7.83 12.78
C PRO A 328 4.76 -6.48 12.19
N ALA A 329 5.90 -5.97 12.60
CA ALA A 329 6.47 -4.76 12.03
C ALA A 329 6.93 -5.00 10.58
N THR A 330 6.83 -3.98 9.74
CA THR A 330 7.31 -4.06 8.36
C THR A 330 8.74 -3.53 8.21
N HIS A 331 9.23 -2.78 9.17
CA HIS A 331 10.61 -2.26 9.17
C HIS A 331 11.16 -2.21 10.59
N TYR A 332 12.47 -2.44 10.75
CA TYR A 332 13.15 -2.44 12.04
C TYR A 332 14.32 -1.46 12.06
N TYR A 333 14.36 -0.61 13.08
CA TYR A 333 15.52 0.20 13.41
C TYR A 333 16.14 -0.35 14.71
N GLY A 334 17.17 -1.16 14.58
CA GLY A 334 17.68 -1.98 15.68
C GLY A 334 16.58 -2.90 16.21
N PRO A 335 16.33 -2.93 17.55
CA PRO A 335 15.27 -3.78 18.12
C PRO A 335 13.86 -3.18 17.99
N LYS A 336 13.73 -1.94 17.51
CA LYS A 336 12.45 -1.23 17.43
C LYS A 336 11.79 -1.49 16.08
N GLY A 337 10.70 -2.29 16.08
CA GLY A 337 9.85 -2.50 14.91
C GLY A 337 8.86 -1.35 14.72
N SER A 338 8.51 -1.08 13.46
CA SER A 338 7.49 -0.12 13.04
C SER A 338 6.73 -0.68 11.85
N VAL A 339 5.44 -0.40 11.75
CA VAL A 339 4.65 -0.67 10.56
C VAL A 339 4.71 0.59 9.70
N LEU A 340 5.30 0.49 8.52
CA LEU A 340 5.47 1.58 7.56
C LEU A 340 4.79 1.28 6.22
N ASP A 341 4.58 -0.02 5.92
CA ASP A 341 4.03 -0.50 4.67
C ASP A 341 2.58 -0.94 4.88
N TYR A 342 1.69 -0.43 4.03
CA TYR A 342 0.26 -0.65 4.14
C TYR A 342 -0.37 -0.97 2.79
N ILE A 343 -1.54 -1.63 2.87
CA ILE A 343 -2.51 -1.74 1.80
C ILE A 343 -3.84 -1.22 2.35
N LEU A 344 -4.31 -0.08 1.82
CA LEU A 344 -5.60 0.50 2.17
C LEU A 344 -6.62 0.15 1.10
N LEU A 345 -7.81 -0.18 1.53
CA LEU A 345 -8.90 -0.68 0.70
C LEU A 345 -10.14 0.21 0.86
N SER A 346 -10.82 0.50 -0.23
CA SER A 346 -12.12 1.19 -0.19
C SER A 346 -13.24 0.27 0.28
N SER A 347 -14.40 0.85 0.59
CA SER A 347 -15.53 0.14 1.20
C SER A 347 -16.08 -1.03 0.37
N GLU A 348 -15.77 -1.13 -0.91
CA GLU A 348 -16.10 -2.28 -1.74
C GLU A 348 -15.40 -3.58 -1.30
N PHE A 349 -14.40 -3.47 -0.44
CA PHE A 349 -13.67 -4.61 0.14
C PHE A 349 -13.99 -4.84 1.63
N ASP A 350 -14.86 -4.02 2.22
CA ASP A 350 -15.34 -4.18 3.59
C ASP A 350 -16.58 -5.07 3.63
N ALA A 351 -16.47 -6.23 4.26
CA ALA A 351 -17.55 -7.20 4.39
C ALA A 351 -18.77 -6.69 5.18
N SER A 352 -18.64 -5.60 5.94
CA SER A 352 -19.76 -4.96 6.66
C SER A 352 -20.69 -4.20 5.73
N HIS A 353 -20.19 -3.77 4.58
CA HIS A 353 -20.97 -3.04 3.59
C HIS A 353 -21.83 -3.96 2.71
N GLY A 354 -23.11 -3.60 2.56
CA GLY A 354 -24.04 -4.37 1.71
C GLY A 354 -23.70 -4.36 0.21
N ARG A 355 -22.78 -3.49 -0.23
CA ARG A 355 -22.27 -3.42 -1.63
C ARG A 355 -20.84 -3.96 -1.76
N SER A 356 -20.34 -4.66 -0.76
CA SER A 356 -19.00 -5.25 -0.81
C SER A 356 -18.88 -6.26 -1.94
N LEU A 357 -17.83 -6.14 -2.76
CA LEU A 357 -17.53 -7.01 -3.90
C LEU A 357 -16.62 -8.17 -3.48
N ALA A 358 -15.75 -7.93 -2.51
CA ALA A 358 -14.83 -8.91 -1.99
C ALA A 358 -14.53 -8.59 -0.51
N GLN A 359 -13.92 -9.53 0.19
CA GLN A 359 -13.51 -9.37 1.58
C GLN A 359 -12.08 -9.87 1.78
N VAL A 360 -11.37 -9.29 2.74
CA VAL A 360 -10.04 -9.75 3.14
C VAL A 360 -10.18 -11.07 3.89
N VAL A 361 -9.52 -12.11 3.38
CA VAL A 361 -9.53 -13.46 3.98
C VAL A 361 -8.16 -13.91 4.46
N ASP A 362 -7.09 -13.23 4.05
CA ASP A 362 -5.73 -13.46 4.54
C ASP A 362 -4.93 -12.17 4.51
N TYR A 363 -4.08 -11.98 5.51
CA TYR A 363 -3.15 -10.87 5.64
C TYR A 363 -1.82 -11.38 6.18
N GLN A 364 -0.73 -11.08 5.50
CA GLN A 364 0.60 -11.53 5.87
C GLN A 364 1.61 -10.38 5.82
N THR A 365 2.36 -10.19 6.90
CA THR A 365 3.61 -9.43 6.91
C THR A 365 4.76 -10.42 6.76
N CYS A 366 5.49 -10.35 5.65
CA CYS A 366 6.51 -11.34 5.29
C CYS A 366 7.88 -10.94 5.88
N ASP A 367 8.01 -10.95 7.20
CA ASP A 367 9.15 -10.40 7.97
C ASP A 367 10.27 -11.40 8.29
N ARG A 368 10.18 -12.68 7.85
CA ARG A 368 11.16 -13.73 8.19
C ARG A 368 12.61 -13.31 7.94
N HIS A 369 12.89 -12.69 6.79
CA HIS A 369 14.23 -12.25 6.40
C HIS A 369 14.78 -11.10 7.29
N LEU A 370 13.91 -10.41 8.04
CA LEU A 370 14.29 -9.35 8.99
C LEU A 370 14.50 -9.90 10.40
N VAL A 371 13.61 -10.82 10.86
CA VAL A 371 13.62 -11.30 12.24
C VAL A 371 14.42 -12.60 12.41
N ARG A 372 14.59 -13.40 11.36
CA ARG A 372 15.34 -14.65 11.33
C ARG A 372 16.09 -14.81 10.01
N PRO A 373 17.02 -13.89 9.68
CA PRO A 373 17.71 -13.91 8.39
C PRO A 373 18.61 -15.14 8.24
N GLU A 374 18.59 -15.71 7.05
CA GLU A 374 19.57 -16.69 6.59
C GLU A 374 20.59 -15.97 5.72
N TYR A 375 21.83 -15.83 6.18
CA TYR A 375 22.83 -14.97 5.56
C TYR A 375 22.99 -15.18 4.05
N GLU A 376 23.12 -16.44 3.60
CA GLU A 376 23.32 -16.72 2.16
C GLU A 376 22.11 -16.33 1.29
N ARG A 377 20.92 -16.45 1.82
CA ARG A 377 19.66 -16.20 1.12
C ARG A 377 19.22 -14.75 1.23
N ASP A 378 19.33 -14.17 2.42
CA ASP A 378 18.65 -12.91 2.74
C ASP A 378 19.59 -11.69 2.78
N ALA A 379 20.92 -11.87 2.60
CA ALA A 379 21.91 -10.79 2.74
C ALA A 379 21.68 -9.56 1.85
N TYR A 380 21.02 -9.76 0.70
CA TYR A 380 20.69 -8.69 -0.26
C TYR A 380 19.18 -8.64 -0.56
N SER A 381 18.37 -9.04 0.39
CA SER A 381 16.90 -8.92 0.32
C SER A 381 16.47 -7.45 0.38
N THR A 382 15.55 -7.13 1.23
CA THR A 382 15.11 -5.76 1.54
C THR A 382 15.13 -5.54 3.05
N ASP A 383 15.17 -4.28 3.50
CA ASP A 383 15.03 -3.89 4.90
C ASP A 383 13.56 -3.67 5.30
N HIS A 384 12.62 -3.91 4.38
CA HIS A 384 11.19 -3.91 4.60
C HIS A 384 10.56 -5.30 4.45
N ALA A 385 9.58 -5.61 5.29
CA ALA A 385 8.76 -6.81 5.14
C ALA A 385 7.64 -6.58 4.13
N PRO A 386 7.59 -7.36 3.03
CA PRO A 386 6.46 -7.28 2.10
C PRO A 386 5.13 -7.56 2.79
N VAL A 387 4.09 -6.83 2.41
CA VAL A 387 2.71 -7.06 2.83
C VAL A 387 1.96 -7.78 1.73
N VAL A 388 1.25 -8.86 2.07
CA VAL A 388 0.43 -9.64 1.14
C VAL A 388 -0.98 -9.78 1.70
N VAL A 389 -1.98 -9.49 0.86
CA VAL A 389 -3.41 -9.58 1.19
C VAL A 389 -4.10 -10.50 0.21
N ALA A 390 -4.97 -11.40 0.69
CA ALA A 390 -5.84 -12.19 -0.17
C ALA A 390 -7.29 -11.73 -0.05
N LEU A 391 -7.92 -11.48 -1.19
CA LEU A 391 -9.31 -11.07 -1.32
C LEU A 391 -10.15 -12.24 -1.84
N ALA A 392 -11.17 -12.65 -1.10
CA ALA A 392 -12.20 -13.57 -1.59
C ALA A 392 -13.39 -12.78 -2.14
N LEU A 393 -13.82 -13.14 -3.34
CA LEU A 393 -15.01 -12.54 -3.96
C LEU A 393 -16.27 -12.94 -3.19
N ARG A 394 -17.17 -11.98 -2.98
CA ARG A 394 -18.48 -12.22 -2.38
C ARG A 394 -19.49 -12.58 -3.49
N ARG A 395 -20.30 -13.61 -3.24
CA ARG A 395 -21.37 -14.07 -4.13
C ARG A 395 -22.68 -13.38 -3.80
#